data_d17119953ede455ca173111226860e61
#
_entry.id   d17119953ede455ca173111226860e61
#
_cell.length_a   1.000
_cell.length_b   1.000
_cell.length_c   1.000
_cell.angle_alpha   90.00
_cell.angle_beta   90.00
_cell.angle_gamma   90.00
#
_symmetry.space_group_name_H-M   'P 1'
#
loop_
_entity.id
_entity.type
_entity.pdbx_description
1 polymer ?
#
loop_
_entity_poly.entity_id
_entity_poly.type
_entity_poly.pdbx_seq_one_letter_code
_entity_poly.pdbx_strand_id
1 'polypeptide(L)'
;MNMFSSCMITALVILTLPIMMSSTKLYKNKLYPYYVKTATSYAFMISMIPTMMFIYSGQETIISNWHWMTIQTMKLSMSFKLDYFSMIFVPVALFVTWSIMEFSMWYMHSDPYINRFFKYLLLFLITMMVLVTANNMFQLFIGWEGVGIMSFLLIGWWYGRTDANTAALQAVLYNRIGDVGFIMTMAWFLLNLNTWDLQQIFITTNDNFNLPLLGLLLAATGKSAQFGLHPWLPSAMEGPTPVSALLHSSTMVVAGVFLLIRFHPLMEHNQTIQTLTLCLGAITTLFTAICALTQNDIKKIVAFSTSSQLGLMMVTIGINQPYLAFLHICTHAFFKAMLFMCSGSIIHSLSDEQDIRKMGGLFKVLPFTTTSLITGSLALTGMPFLTGFYSKDLIIESANTSNTNAWALLITLVATSLTAAYSTRIMFFALLGQPRFSPMILINENNPLLINSIKRLLIGSVFAGYIISHSITPTTIPQMTMPHYLKMTALAVTILGFILALELNLTTQGLKFNYPSNYFKFSSLLGYYPTIMHRLTPKTSLTISQKSASMLLDSIWLENILPKSISYFQMKSSTLISNQKGLIKLYFLSFMLTMILSLLILSYHG
;
A
#
# COMPACT_ATOMS: atom_id res chain seq x y z
N MET A 1 9.10 31.57 18.03
CA MET A 1 8.48 30.49 17.27
C MET A 1 7.46 31.12 16.35
N ASN A 2 7.57 30.92 15.03
CA ASN A 2 6.66 31.58 14.10
C ASN A 2 5.24 30.99 14.22
N MET A 3 4.20 31.80 14.01
CA MET A 3 2.80 31.35 14.09
C MET A 3 2.54 30.13 13.18
N PHE A 4 3.19 30.07 12.04
CA PHE A 4 3.15 28.96 11.09
C PHE A 4 3.56 27.62 11.75
N SER A 5 4.73 27.54 12.32
CA SER A 5 5.25 26.32 12.97
C SER A 5 4.51 25.97 14.25
N SER A 6 4.11 26.98 15.05
CA SER A 6 3.37 26.75 16.30
C SER A 6 1.98 26.15 16.06
N CYS A 7 1.24 26.63 15.05
CA CYS A 7 -0.07 26.06 14.70
C CYS A 7 0.02 24.62 14.22
N MET A 8 1.06 24.24 13.47
CA MET A 8 1.23 22.83 13.08
C MET A 8 1.55 21.92 14.25
N ILE A 9 2.44 22.34 15.14
CA ILE A 9 2.76 21.56 16.33
C ILE A 9 1.53 21.46 17.25
N THR A 10 0.77 22.53 17.46
CA THR A 10 -0.45 22.46 18.27
C THR A 10 -1.50 21.53 17.68
N ALA A 11 -1.66 21.48 16.35
CA ALA A 11 -2.54 20.51 15.69
C ALA A 11 -2.09 19.07 15.98
N LEU A 12 -0.79 18.76 15.91
CA LEU A 12 -0.26 17.45 16.26
C LEU A 12 -0.44 17.10 17.74
N VAL A 13 -0.22 18.06 18.64
CA VAL A 13 -0.39 17.88 20.09
C VAL A 13 -1.86 17.60 20.43
N ILE A 14 -2.81 18.31 19.82
CA ILE A 14 -4.25 18.05 20.03
C ILE A 14 -4.63 16.60 19.71
N LEU A 15 -4.03 16.00 18.69
CA LEU A 15 -4.28 14.59 18.38
C LEU A 15 -3.76 13.64 19.46
N THR A 16 -2.75 14.03 20.24
CA THR A 16 -2.24 13.17 21.33
C THR A 16 -3.08 13.26 22.60
N LEU A 17 -3.86 14.34 22.81
CA LEU A 17 -4.66 14.54 24.02
C LEU A 17 -5.65 13.40 24.32
N PRO A 18 -6.47 12.90 23.37
CA PRO A 18 -7.36 11.77 23.66
C PRO A 18 -6.62 10.48 24.05
N ILE A 19 -5.38 10.29 23.56
CA ILE A 19 -4.56 9.14 23.95
C ILE A 19 -4.13 9.29 25.42
N MET A 20 -3.69 10.47 25.83
CA MET A 20 -3.36 10.75 27.23
C MET A 20 -4.58 10.58 28.13
N MET A 21 -5.77 11.02 27.68
CA MET A 21 -7.03 10.78 28.38
C MET A 21 -7.39 9.30 28.52
N SER A 22 -6.87 8.43 27.64
CA SER A 22 -7.12 6.98 27.73
C SER A 22 -6.54 6.34 29.00
N SER A 23 -5.60 6.97 29.69
CA SER A 23 -5.07 6.53 31.01
C SER A 23 -5.97 6.92 32.18
N THR A 24 -6.93 7.82 31.97
CA THR A 24 -7.85 8.32 33.00
C THR A 24 -9.17 7.54 33.03
N LYS A 25 -9.99 7.78 34.07
CA LYS A 25 -11.34 7.18 34.18
C LYS A 25 -12.28 7.58 33.04
N LEU A 26 -11.99 8.68 32.33
CA LEU A 26 -12.78 9.17 31.18
C LEU A 26 -12.77 8.18 29.99
N TYR A 27 -11.76 7.35 29.88
CA TYR A 27 -11.70 6.30 28.85
C TYR A 27 -12.84 5.26 28.94
N LYS A 28 -13.35 4.99 30.15
CA LYS A 28 -14.46 4.06 30.36
C LYS A 28 -15.82 4.64 29.96
N ASN A 29 -15.92 5.94 29.73
CA ASN A 29 -17.17 6.59 29.34
C ASN A 29 -17.52 6.32 27.87
N LYS A 30 -18.81 6.15 27.58
CA LYS A 30 -19.34 6.07 26.20
C LYS A 30 -19.11 7.35 25.38
N LEU A 31 -18.68 8.43 26.00
CA LEU A 31 -18.36 9.73 25.36
C LEU A 31 -16.96 9.77 24.71
N TYR A 32 -16.09 8.79 24.97
CA TYR A 32 -14.72 8.78 24.43
C TYR A 32 -14.65 8.94 22.88
N PRO A 33 -15.49 8.26 22.06
CA PRO A 33 -15.52 8.47 20.63
C PRO A 33 -15.81 9.92 20.22
N TYR A 34 -16.66 10.63 20.99
CA TYR A 34 -16.94 12.06 20.75
C TYR A 34 -15.71 12.92 21.01
N TYR A 35 -14.94 12.65 22.05
CA TYR A 35 -13.69 13.38 22.31
C TYR A 35 -12.67 13.18 21.19
N VAL A 36 -12.56 11.96 20.65
CA VAL A 36 -11.68 11.69 19.51
C VAL A 36 -12.15 12.44 18.26
N LYS A 37 -13.45 12.41 17.96
CA LYS A 37 -14.04 13.15 16.84
C LYS A 37 -13.80 14.66 16.98
N THR A 38 -14.04 15.24 18.15
CA THR A 38 -13.84 16.68 18.38
C THR A 38 -12.38 17.07 18.29
N ALA A 39 -11.46 16.27 18.84
CA ALA A 39 -10.03 16.51 18.73
C ALA A 39 -9.56 16.53 17.26
N THR A 40 -10.03 15.60 16.42
CA THR A 40 -9.69 15.59 14.99
C THR A 40 -10.28 16.79 14.25
N SER A 41 -11.50 17.24 14.58
CA SER A 41 -12.09 18.43 13.98
C SER A 41 -11.37 19.72 14.36
N TYR A 42 -10.97 19.89 15.62
CA TYR A 42 -10.16 21.03 16.06
C TYR A 42 -8.76 21.02 15.44
N ALA A 43 -8.11 19.85 15.37
CA ALA A 43 -6.83 19.72 14.70
C ALA A 43 -6.92 20.12 13.22
N PHE A 44 -8.01 19.76 12.53
CA PHE A 44 -8.26 20.19 11.15
C PHE A 44 -8.38 21.72 11.07
N MET A 45 -9.22 22.35 11.88
CA MET A 45 -9.42 23.80 11.86
C MET A 45 -8.12 24.57 12.10
N ILE A 46 -7.31 24.13 13.06
CA ILE A 46 -6.03 24.75 13.36
C ILE A 46 -5.02 24.54 12.22
N SER A 47 -5.00 23.37 11.58
CA SER A 47 -4.12 23.10 10.45
C SER A 47 -4.42 23.93 9.20
N MET A 48 -5.65 24.44 9.06
CA MET A 48 -6.01 25.34 7.97
C MET A 48 -5.31 26.70 8.04
N ILE A 49 -4.96 27.17 9.23
CA ILE A 49 -4.26 28.47 9.41
C ILE A 49 -2.88 28.44 8.72
N PRO A 50 -1.97 27.52 9.07
CA PRO A 50 -0.67 27.46 8.41
C PRO A 50 -0.74 27.10 6.92
N THR A 51 -1.75 26.34 6.48
CA THR A 51 -1.92 26.08 5.03
C THR A 51 -2.30 27.32 4.26
N MET A 52 -3.18 28.18 4.80
CA MET A 52 -3.49 29.47 4.18
C MET A 52 -2.28 30.40 4.17
N MET A 53 -1.49 30.41 5.24
CA MET A 53 -0.21 31.16 5.26
C MET A 53 0.76 30.63 4.22
N PHE A 54 0.85 29.31 4.06
CA PHE A 54 1.69 28.69 3.02
C PHE A 54 1.26 29.11 1.62
N ILE A 55 -0.04 29.05 1.30
CA ILE A 55 -0.57 29.42 -0.03
C ILE A 55 -0.30 30.90 -0.32
N TYR A 56 -0.38 31.76 0.70
CA TYR A 56 -0.16 33.21 0.53
C TYR A 56 1.31 33.59 0.43
N SER A 57 2.18 33.04 1.29
CA SER A 57 3.58 33.47 1.43
C SER A 57 4.61 32.49 0.88
N GLY A 58 4.23 31.24 0.57
CA GLY A 58 5.15 30.17 0.17
C GLY A 58 6.14 29.76 1.27
N GLN A 59 5.84 30.03 2.54
CA GLN A 59 6.76 29.84 3.65
C GLN A 59 6.94 28.35 3.98
N GLU A 60 8.17 27.85 3.86
CA GLU A 60 8.58 26.52 4.30
C GLU A 60 9.48 26.62 5.53
N THR A 61 9.36 25.67 6.46
CA THR A 61 10.16 25.66 7.69
C THR A 61 10.56 24.24 8.08
N ILE A 62 11.73 24.14 8.69
CA ILE A 62 12.20 22.93 9.35
C ILE A 62 12.36 23.23 10.83
N ILE A 63 11.79 22.34 11.65
CA ILE A 63 11.83 22.46 13.10
C ILE A 63 12.67 21.30 13.62
N SER A 64 13.82 21.59 14.21
CA SER A 64 14.74 20.61 14.79
C SER A 64 14.98 20.98 16.24
N ASN A 65 14.06 20.59 17.14
CA ASN A 65 14.10 21.06 18.52
C ASN A 65 14.53 20.00 19.55
N TRP A 66 14.59 18.71 19.17
CA TRP A 66 14.85 17.69 20.17
C TRP A 66 15.96 16.76 19.74
N HIS A 67 17.13 16.95 20.32
CA HIS A 67 18.23 16.03 20.22
C HIS A 67 17.93 14.79 21.09
N TRP A 68 17.87 13.61 20.48
CA TRP A 68 17.60 12.37 21.21
C TRP A 68 18.91 11.70 21.66
N MET A 69 19.78 11.38 20.73
CA MET A 69 21.07 10.73 21.02
C MET A 69 22.07 10.97 19.89
N THR A 70 23.35 10.86 20.21
CA THR A 70 24.44 10.83 19.24
C THR A 70 25.01 9.41 19.17
N ILE A 71 25.07 8.86 17.97
CA ILE A 71 25.73 7.58 17.71
C ILE A 71 26.96 7.88 16.86
N GLN A 72 28.13 7.81 17.49
CA GLN A 72 29.40 8.22 16.87
C GLN A 72 29.33 9.66 16.30
N THR A 73 29.38 9.81 14.99
CA THR A 73 29.31 11.10 14.29
C THR A 73 27.89 11.55 13.97
N MET A 74 26.90 10.65 14.05
CA MET A 74 25.53 10.92 13.65
C MET A 74 24.70 11.43 14.83
N LYS A 75 24.01 12.56 14.62
CA LYS A 75 23.06 13.15 15.58
C LYS A 75 21.64 12.73 15.22
N LEU A 76 20.98 12.00 16.11
CA LEU A 76 19.55 11.70 15.99
C LEU A 76 18.76 12.78 16.69
N SER A 77 18.01 13.55 15.92
CA SER A 77 17.12 14.59 16.42
C SER A 77 15.70 14.36 15.91
N MET A 78 14.71 14.72 16.71
CA MET A 78 13.33 14.76 16.24
C MET A 78 13.13 16.08 15.48
N SER A 79 12.96 16.00 14.17
CA SER A 79 12.85 17.13 13.27
C SER A 79 11.64 17.01 12.36
N PHE A 80 10.88 18.11 12.25
CA PHE A 80 9.69 18.18 11.41
C PHE A 80 9.95 19.07 10.20
N LYS A 81 9.71 18.54 9.02
CA LYS A 81 9.79 19.27 7.76
C LYS A 81 8.39 19.71 7.34
N LEU A 82 8.17 21.02 7.35
CA LEU A 82 6.93 21.67 6.94
C LEU A 82 7.15 22.30 5.55
N ASP A 83 6.99 21.51 4.54
CA ASP A 83 7.12 21.88 3.12
C ASP A 83 5.76 21.73 2.38
N TYR A 84 5.76 22.01 1.09
CA TYR A 84 4.59 21.90 0.22
C TYR A 84 3.81 20.58 0.45
N PHE A 85 4.48 19.43 0.43
CA PHE A 85 3.83 18.14 0.55
C PHE A 85 3.17 17.92 1.92
N SER A 86 3.86 18.30 3.00
CA SER A 86 3.31 18.17 4.35
C SER A 86 2.16 19.14 4.60
N MET A 87 2.28 20.39 4.12
CA MET A 87 1.29 21.44 4.37
C MET A 87 -0.05 21.20 3.71
N ILE A 88 -0.07 20.58 2.52
CA ILE A 88 -1.32 20.24 1.84
C ILE A 88 -1.88 18.90 2.32
N PHE A 89 -1.02 17.90 2.57
CA PHE A 89 -1.49 16.57 2.94
C PHE A 89 -2.13 16.54 4.34
N VAL A 90 -1.57 17.26 5.33
CA VAL A 90 -2.04 17.23 6.73
C VAL A 90 -3.52 17.65 6.83
N PRO A 91 -3.98 18.79 6.29
CA PRO A 91 -5.40 19.15 6.35
C PRO A 91 -6.30 18.19 5.59
N VAL A 92 -5.87 17.70 4.43
CA VAL A 92 -6.63 16.70 3.65
C VAL A 92 -6.84 15.43 4.47
N ALA A 93 -5.78 14.90 5.07
CA ALA A 93 -5.87 13.71 5.89
C ALA A 93 -6.73 13.93 7.15
N LEU A 94 -6.63 15.09 7.82
CA LEU A 94 -7.46 15.44 8.97
C LEU A 94 -8.93 15.59 8.61
N PHE A 95 -9.27 16.19 7.47
CA PHE A 95 -10.64 16.32 7.01
C PHE A 95 -11.29 14.96 6.71
N VAL A 96 -10.55 14.11 6.00
CA VAL A 96 -11.02 12.75 5.68
C VAL A 96 -11.18 11.93 6.95
N THR A 97 -10.20 11.97 7.86
CA THR A 97 -10.28 11.22 9.13
C THR A 97 -11.39 11.71 10.04
N TRP A 98 -11.65 13.02 10.11
CA TRP A 98 -12.80 13.55 10.84
C TRP A 98 -14.11 12.95 10.32
N SER A 99 -14.28 12.86 9.01
CA SER A 99 -15.47 12.25 8.40
C SER A 99 -15.58 10.76 8.72
N ILE A 100 -14.46 10.03 8.65
CA ILE A 100 -14.42 8.59 8.96
C ILE A 100 -14.68 8.33 10.45
N MET A 101 -14.16 9.17 11.37
CA MET A 101 -14.45 9.04 12.80
C MET A 101 -15.94 9.22 13.10
N GLU A 102 -16.61 10.17 12.45
CA GLU A 102 -18.05 10.35 12.62
C GLU A 102 -18.86 9.19 12.05
N PHE A 103 -18.50 8.67 10.88
CA PHE A 103 -19.12 7.48 10.30
C PHE A 103 -18.91 6.24 11.18
N SER A 104 -17.74 6.07 11.76
CA SER A 104 -17.43 4.93 12.63
C SER A 104 -18.25 4.89 13.92
N MET A 105 -18.70 6.04 14.43
CA MET A 105 -19.63 6.10 15.57
C MET A 105 -20.98 5.45 15.25
N TRP A 106 -21.44 5.58 14.01
CA TRP A 106 -22.66 4.93 13.56
C TRP A 106 -22.41 3.45 13.23
N TYR A 107 -21.36 3.15 12.45
CA TYR A 107 -21.09 1.80 11.95
C TYR A 107 -20.74 0.81 13.07
N MET A 108 -19.94 1.22 14.06
CA MET A 108 -19.46 0.37 15.18
C MET A 108 -20.29 0.55 16.45
N HIS A 109 -21.52 1.08 16.37
CA HIS A 109 -22.35 1.36 17.54
C HIS A 109 -22.60 0.13 18.43
N SER A 110 -22.73 -1.06 17.84
CA SER A 110 -23.00 -2.32 18.56
C SER A 110 -21.74 -2.98 19.11
N ASP A 111 -20.54 -2.49 18.79
CA ASP A 111 -19.28 -3.12 19.23
C ASP A 111 -18.97 -2.78 20.69
N PRO A 112 -18.72 -3.78 21.56
CA PRO A 112 -18.42 -3.55 22.98
C PRO A 112 -17.11 -2.79 23.22
N TYR A 113 -16.14 -2.90 22.30
CA TYR A 113 -14.80 -2.31 22.43
C TYR A 113 -14.61 -1.05 21.61
N ILE A 114 -15.67 -0.28 21.35
CA ILE A 114 -15.66 0.92 20.50
C ILE A 114 -14.55 1.93 20.90
N ASN A 115 -14.32 2.14 22.21
CA ASN A 115 -13.29 3.06 22.70
C ASN A 115 -11.87 2.63 22.28
N ARG A 116 -11.59 1.33 22.33
CA ARG A 116 -10.31 0.76 21.88
C ARG A 116 -10.14 0.94 20.37
N PHE A 117 -11.22 0.77 19.61
CA PHE A 117 -11.23 0.99 18.17
C PHE A 117 -10.85 2.43 17.79
N PHE A 118 -11.47 3.41 18.42
CA PHE A 118 -11.17 4.82 18.21
C PHE A 118 -9.75 5.20 18.62
N LYS A 119 -9.24 4.61 19.70
CA LYS A 119 -7.85 4.78 20.11
C LYS A 119 -6.88 4.30 19.02
N TYR A 120 -7.14 3.14 18.44
CA TYR A 120 -6.29 2.59 17.37
C TYR A 120 -6.36 3.41 16.08
N LEU A 121 -7.54 3.88 15.68
CA LEU A 121 -7.66 4.78 14.53
C LEU A 121 -6.90 6.10 14.74
N LEU A 122 -6.94 6.65 15.97
CA LEU A 122 -6.21 7.87 16.28
C LEU A 122 -4.70 7.65 16.30
N LEU A 123 -4.22 6.56 16.90
CA LEU A 123 -2.79 6.18 16.87
C LEU A 123 -2.29 6.01 15.45
N PHE A 124 -3.08 5.37 14.59
CA PHE A 124 -2.77 5.25 13.18
C PHE A 124 -2.63 6.61 12.50
N LEU A 125 -3.55 7.54 12.76
CA LEU A 125 -3.46 8.90 12.22
C LEU A 125 -2.17 9.61 12.66
N ILE A 126 -1.83 9.51 13.94
CA ILE A 126 -0.59 10.14 14.47
C ILE A 126 0.65 9.56 13.82
N THR A 127 0.73 8.23 13.66
CA THR A 127 1.90 7.60 13.00
C THR A 127 2.02 8.05 11.54
N MET A 128 0.90 8.24 10.86
CA MET A 128 0.90 8.80 9.49
C MET A 128 1.36 10.25 9.46
N MET A 129 0.94 11.08 10.43
CA MET A 129 1.41 12.47 10.53
C MET A 129 2.91 12.55 10.81
N VAL A 130 3.43 11.68 11.68
CA VAL A 130 4.88 11.57 11.94
C VAL A 130 5.65 11.21 10.67
N LEU A 131 5.12 10.28 9.87
CA LEU A 131 5.73 9.87 8.59
C LEU A 131 5.79 11.04 7.59
N VAL A 132 4.69 11.75 7.42
CA VAL A 132 4.57 12.83 6.43
C VAL A 132 5.44 14.03 6.78
N THR A 133 5.54 14.37 8.04
CA THR A 133 6.33 15.53 8.54
C THR A 133 7.78 15.18 8.87
N ALA A 134 8.21 13.94 8.68
CA ALA A 134 9.57 13.52 8.99
C ALA A 134 10.62 14.25 8.14
N ASN A 135 11.68 14.75 8.81
CA ASN A 135 12.87 15.31 8.16
C ASN A 135 14.04 14.32 8.15
N ASN A 136 14.02 13.28 9.00
CA ASN A 136 15.05 12.26 9.11
C ASN A 136 14.50 10.91 8.67
N MET A 137 15.35 10.06 8.06
CA MET A 137 14.98 8.69 7.69
C MET A 137 14.56 7.83 8.90
N PHE A 138 15.17 8.04 10.06
CA PHE A 138 14.82 7.31 11.28
C PHE A 138 13.41 7.64 11.76
N GLN A 139 13.04 8.93 11.80
CA GLN A 139 11.68 9.35 12.15
C GLN A 139 10.66 8.87 11.11
N LEU A 140 11.03 8.90 9.84
CA LEU A 140 10.21 8.36 8.75
C LEU A 140 9.99 6.85 8.95
N PHE A 141 11.03 6.10 9.35
CA PHE A 141 10.92 4.67 9.64
C PHE A 141 10.03 4.38 10.86
N ILE A 142 10.10 5.19 11.92
CA ILE A 142 9.17 5.07 13.07
C ILE A 142 7.71 5.22 12.61
N GLY A 143 7.41 6.23 11.81
CA GLY A 143 6.08 6.42 11.23
C GLY A 143 5.68 5.26 10.31
N TRP A 144 6.61 4.79 9.50
CA TRP A 144 6.44 3.68 8.57
C TRP A 144 6.07 2.37 9.27
N GLU A 145 6.84 1.97 10.27
CA GLU A 145 6.55 0.78 11.08
C GLU A 145 5.28 0.96 11.92
N GLY A 146 5.08 2.14 12.48
CA GLY A 146 3.88 2.45 13.26
C GLY A 146 2.59 2.26 12.46
N VAL A 147 2.55 2.72 11.22
CA VAL A 147 1.43 2.49 10.29
C VAL A 147 1.24 1.00 10.03
N GLY A 148 2.34 0.24 9.86
CA GLY A 148 2.29 -1.22 9.66
C GLY A 148 1.69 -1.98 10.85
N ILE A 149 2.15 -1.69 12.06
CA ILE A 149 1.65 -2.31 13.30
C ILE A 149 0.17 -1.99 13.54
N MET A 150 -0.21 -0.72 13.37
CA MET A 150 -1.60 -0.31 13.57
C MET A 150 -2.53 -0.92 12.53
N SER A 151 -2.07 -1.13 11.29
CA SER A 151 -2.86 -1.83 10.26
C SER A 151 -3.15 -3.28 10.65
N PHE A 152 -2.17 -4.01 11.17
CA PHE A 152 -2.35 -5.36 11.66
C PHE A 152 -3.44 -5.45 12.73
N LEU A 153 -3.39 -4.56 13.74
CA LEU A 153 -4.36 -4.52 14.83
C LEU A 153 -5.78 -4.16 14.35
N LEU A 154 -5.90 -3.31 13.34
CA LEU A 154 -7.18 -2.86 12.81
C LEU A 154 -7.79 -3.84 11.80
N ILE A 155 -7.00 -4.49 10.95
CA ILE A 155 -7.49 -5.54 10.03
C ILE A 155 -7.97 -6.75 10.84
N GLY A 156 -7.19 -7.19 11.83
CA GLY A 156 -7.54 -8.29 12.74
C GLY A 156 -8.53 -7.91 13.84
N TRP A 157 -9.29 -6.82 13.70
CA TRP A 157 -10.24 -6.37 14.73
C TRP A 157 -11.22 -7.47 15.16
N TRP A 158 -11.80 -8.16 14.20
CA TRP A 158 -12.68 -9.31 14.45
C TRP A 158 -11.89 -10.62 14.55
N TYR A 159 -11.07 -10.71 15.58
CA TYR A 159 -10.15 -11.84 15.83
C TYR A 159 -10.83 -13.21 15.93
N GLY A 160 -12.14 -13.26 16.13
CA GLY A 160 -12.92 -14.52 16.09
C GLY A 160 -13.09 -15.08 14.66
N ARG A 161 -12.82 -14.30 13.60
CA ARG A 161 -12.87 -14.76 12.21
C ARG A 161 -11.48 -15.18 11.75
N THR A 162 -11.33 -16.43 11.31
CA THR A 162 -10.04 -16.96 10.80
C THR A 162 -9.54 -16.18 9.61
N ASP A 163 -10.44 -15.77 8.71
CA ASP A 163 -10.10 -15.02 7.50
C ASP A 163 -9.54 -13.63 7.82
N ALA A 164 -10.05 -12.95 8.84
CA ALA A 164 -9.52 -11.66 9.28
C ALA A 164 -8.10 -11.80 9.88
N ASN A 165 -7.84 -12.88 10.64
CA ASN A 165 -6.52 -13.13 11.20
C ASN A 165 -5.49 -13.48 10.12
N THR A 166 -5.86 -14.33 9.15
CA THR A 166 -4.97 -14.65 8.03
C THR A 166 -4.70 -13.43 7.15
N ALA A 167 -5.69 -12.58 6.90
CA ALA A 167 -5.53 -11.33 6.18
C ALA A 167 -4.59 -10.35 6.90
N ALA A 168 -4.70 -10.24 8.23
CA ALA A 168 -3.82 -9.41 9.04
C ALA A 168 -2.36 -9.91 8.98
N LEU A 169 -2.14 -11.23 9.09
CA LEU A 169 -0.81 -11.83 8.96
C LEU A 169 -0.22 -11.61 7.56
N GLN A 170 -1.01 -11.77 6.51
CA GLN A 170 -0.58 -11.49 5.14
C GLN A 170 -0.13 -10.04 4.99
N ALA A 171 -0.88 -9.08 5.52
CA ALA A 171 -0.54 -7.67 5.46
C ALA A 171 0.83 -7.39 6.13
N VAL A 172 1.11 -7.99 7.29
CA VAL A 172 2.42 -7.83 7.95
C VAL A 172 3.53 -8.45 7.11
N LEU A 173 3.37 -9.69 6.63
CA LEU A 173 4.43 -10.40 5.91
C LEU A 173 4.82 -9.66 4.61
N TYR A 174 3.84 -9.25 3.80
CA TYR A 174 4.13 -8.51 2.56
C TYR A 174 4.77 -7.14 2.82
N ASN A 175 4.31 -6.43 3.86
CA ASN A 175 4.94 -5.17 4.25
C ASN A 175 6.39 -5.37 4.71
N ARG A 176 6.70 -6.45 5.44
CA ARG A 176 8.06 -6.78 5.88
C ARG A 176 9.01 -7.04 4.72
N ILE A 177 8.55 -7.63 3.61
CA ILE A 177 9.37 -7.74 2.41
C ILE A 177 9.78 -6.35 1.90
N GLY A 178 8.85 -5.39 1.90
CA GLY A 178 9.17 -3.99 1.59
C GLY A 178 10.15 -3.36 2.60
N ASP A 179 9.98 -3.63 3.89
CA ASP A 179 10.81 -3.07 4.95
C ASP A 179 12.29 -3.49 4.83
N VAL A 180 12.57 -4.69 4.30
CA VAL A 180 13.94 -5.12 3.97
C VAL A 180 14.61 -4.11 3.03
N GLY A 181 13.91 -3.69 1.97
CA GLY A 181 14.43 -2.67 1.05
C GLY A 181 14.70 -1.33 1.74
N PHE A 182 13.80 -0.90 2.63
CA PHE A 182 13.95 0.36 3.36
C PHE A 182 15.16 0.32 4.31
N ILE A 183 15.34 -0.77 5.06
CA ILE A 183 16.49 -0.95 5.98
C ILE A 183 17.80 -0.98 5.19
N MET A 184 17.84 -1.66 4.05
CA MET A 184 19.03 -1.66 3.18
C MET A 184 19.38 -0.23 2.72
N THR A 185 18.41 0.58 2.38
CA THR A 185 18.67 1.99 1.99
C THR A 185 19.19 2.81 3.16
N MET A 186 18.63 2.66 4.36
CA MET A 186 19.13 3.33 5.57
C MET A 186 20.56 2.94 5.87
N ALA A 187 20.89 1.65 5.78
CA ALA A 187 22.24 1.15 5.97
C ALA A 187 23.23 1.72 4.93
N TRP A 188 22.82 1.77 3.67
CA TRP A 188 23.65 2.34 2.61
C TRP A 188 23.96 3.83 2.83
N PHE A 189 22.94 4.64 3.19
CA PHE A 189 23.15 6.06 3.49
C PHE A 189 24.03 6.25 4.73
N LEU A 190 23.91 5.40 5.74
CA LEU A 190 24.78 5.46 6.90
C LEU A 190 26.24 5.17 6.53
N LEU A 191 26.49 4.12 5.74
CA LEU A 191 27.85 3.71 5.38
C LEU A 191 28.55 4.70 4.44
N ASN A 192 27.81 5.29 3.50
CA ASN A 192 28.41 6.15 2.47
C ASN A 192 28.35 7.64 2.80
N LEU A 193 27.31 8.10 3.52
CA LEU A 193 27.07 9.52 3.78
C LEU A 193 27.17 9.89 5.26
N ASN A 194 27.21 8.91 6.18
CA ASN A 194 27.20 9.10 7.65
C ASN A 194 26.05 9.94 8.18
N THR A 195 24.91 10.04 7.43
CA THR A 195 23.79 10.90 7.79
C THR A 195 22.46 10.28 7.39
N TRP A 196 21.42 10.56 8.17
CA TRP A 196 20.02 10.21 7.86
C TRP A 196 19.12 11.44 7.65
N ASP A 197 19.69 12.65 7.72
CA ASP A 197 18.95 13.88 7.48
C ASP A 197 18.69 14.06 5.96
N LEU A 198 17.42 14.24 5.58
CA LEU A 198 17.03 14.34 4.17
C LEU A 198 17.73 15.49 3.45
N GLN A 199 17.97 16.61 4.14
CA GLN A 199 18.66 17.75 3.55
C GLN A 199 20.08 17.41 3.13
N GLN A 200 20.83 16.72 3.99
CA GLN A 200 22.22 16.33 3.70
C GLN A 200 22.28 15.28 2.60
N ILE A 201 21.32 14.34 2.59
CA ILE A 201 21.23 13.31 1.55
C ILE A 201 20.99 13.96 0.17
N PHE A 202 20.16 15.00 0.07
CA PHE A 202 19.86 15.63 -1.22
C PHE A 202 20.95 16.57 -1.76
N ILE A 203 21.90 17.01 -0.92
CA ILE A 203 23.03 17.84 -1.35
C ILE A 203 24.12 17.01 -2.01
N THR A 204 24.19 15.70 -1.70
CA THR A 204 25.24 14.83 -2.22
C THR A 204 24.97 14.47 -3.69
N THR A 205 25.93 14.77 -4.55
CA THR A 205 25.89 14.53 -6.01
C THR A 205 26.65 13.27 -6.41
N ASN A 206 26.46 12.16 -5.72
CA ASN A 206 27.11 10.91 -6.11
C ASN A 206 26.36 10.23 -7.27
N ASP A 207 27.09 9.78 -8.28
CA ASP A 207 26.49 9.20 -9.51
C ASP A 207 25.89 7.80 -9.31
N ASN A 208 26.18 7.10 -8.20
CA ASN A 208 25.84 5.68 -7.99
C ASN A 208 24.75 5.46 -6.92
N PHE A 209 23.60 6.09 -7.04
CA PHE A 209 22.44 5.85 -6.16
C PHE A 209 21.54 4.67 -6.58
N ASN A 210 21.96 3.82 -7.53
CA ASN A 210 21.11 2.73 -8.03
C ASN A 210 20.66 1.78 -6.91
N LEU A 211 21.56 1.37 -6.05
CA LEU A 211 21.26 0.38 -4.98
C LEU A 211 20.29 0.93 -3.92
N PRO A 212 20.49 2.10 -3.32
CA PRO A 212 19.53 2.64 -2.37
C PRO A 212 18.18 2.98 -3.03
N LEU A 213 18.15 3.46 -4.26
CA LEU A 213 16.91 3.74 -4.96
C LEU A 213 16.11 2.47 -5.28
N LEU A 214 16.77 1.36 -5.64
CA LEU A 214 16.12 0.05 -5.77
C LEU A 214 15.52 -0.42 -4.44
N GLY A 215 16.21 -0.21 -3.34
CA GLY A 215 15.67 -0.51 -2.00
C GLY A 215 14.45 0.34 -1.65
N LEU A 216 14.45 1.65 -1.96
CA LEU A 216 13.27 2.52 -1.79
C LEU A 216 12.11 2.09 -2.67
N LEU A 217 12.38 1.67 -3.90
CA LEU A 217 11.37 1.16 -4.82
C LEU A 217 10.74 -0.13 -4.25
N LEU A 218 11.56 -1.05 -3.73
CA LEU A 218 11.06 -2.28 -3.10
C LEU A 218 10.21 -1.96 -1.85
N ALA A 219 10.63 -1.01 -1.03
CA ALA A 219 9.83 -0.52 0.11
C ALA A 219 8.48 0.03 -0.35
N ALA A 220 8.49 0.85 -1.39
CA ALA A 220 7.27 1.45 -1.95
C ALA A 220 6.33 0.38 -2.54
N THR A 221 6.85 -0.65 -3.22
CA THR A 221 6.03 -1.74 -3.79
C THR A 221 5.34 -2.56 -2.72
N GLY A 222 5.97 -2.77 -1.57
CA GLY A 222 5.38 -3.46 -0.42
C GLY A 222 4.17 -2.74 0.15
N LYS A 223 4.34 -1.48 0.55
CA LYS A 223 3.27 -0.67 1.16
C LYS A 223 2.17 -0.29 0.17
N SER A 224 2.51 0.06 -1.06
CA SER A 224 1.53 0.46 -2.07
C SER A 224 0.88 -0.71 -2.83
N ALA A 225 1.12 -1.95 -2.41
CA ALA A 225 0.53 -3.15 -2.99
C ALA A 225 0.68 -3.20 -4.52
N GLN A 226 1.91 -2.97 -5.02
CA GLN A 226 2.22 -3.07 -6.44
C GLN A 226 2.31 -4.52 -6.90
N PHE A 227 2.36 -4.75 -8.20
CA PHE A 227 2.44 -6.08 -8.76
C PHE A 227 3.56 -6.93 -8.12
N GLY A 228 3.24 -8.15 -7.76
CA GLY A 228 4.10 -9.05 -6.99
C GLY A 228 3.80 -9.03 -5.48
N LEU A 229 3.50 -7.88 -4.89
CA LEU A 229 3.17 -7.74 -3.47
C LEU A 229 1.73 -7.26 -3.24
N HIS A 230 0.85 -7.39 -4.23
CA HIS A 230 -0.53 -6.89 -4.22
C HIS A 230 -1.55 -7.72 -3.41
N PRO A 231 -1.40 -9.03 -3.15
CA PRO A 231 -2.50 -9.86 -2.63
C PRO A 231 -2.99 -9.49 -1.22
N TRP A 232 -2.18 -8.80 -0.43
CA TRP A 232 -2.56 -8.41 0.92
C TRP A 232 -3.66 -7.35 0.97
N LEU A 233 -3.75 -6.46 -0.04
CA LEU A 233 -4.72 -5.37 -0.05
C LEU A 233 -6.16 -5.86 -0.21
N PRO A 234 -6.53 -6.73 -1.18
CA PRO A 234 -7.88 -7.29 -1.25
C PRO A 234 -8.22 -8.21 -0.08
N SER A 235 -7.26 -8.95 0.49
CA SER A 235 -7.50 -9.77 1.68
C SER A 235 -7.78 -8.91 2.92
N ALA A 236 -7.15 -7.75 3.05
CA ALA A 236 -7.38 -6.80 4.15
C ALA A 236 -8.81 -6.23 4.20
N MET A 237 -9.64 -6.43 3.17
CA MET A 237 -11.06 -6.01 3.16
C MET A 237 -11.96 -6.81 4.10
N GLU A 238 -11.47 -7.87 4.73
CA GLU A 238 -12.18 -8.60 5.78
C GLU A 238 -12.35 -7.78 7.07
N GLY A 239 -11.59 -6.71 7.23
CA GLY A 239 -11.75 -5.75 8.34
C GLY A 239 -13.01 -4.87 8.24
N PRO A 240 -13.32 -4.09 9.32
CA PRO A 240 -14.43 -3.14 9.33
C PRO A 240 -14.30 -2.07 8.22
N THR A 241 -15.44 -1.61 7.66
CA THR A 241 -15.41 -0.61 6.58
C THR A 241 -14.77 0.74 6.93
N PRO A 242 -14.87 1.29 8.17
CA PRO A 242 -14.13 2.49 8.54
C PRO A 242 -12.60 2.30 8.47
N VAL A 243 -12.12 1.09 8.74
CA VAL A 243 -10.71 0.73 8.61
C VAL A 243 -10.28 0.73 7.14
N SER A 244 -11.08 0.11 6.26
CA SER A 244 -10.79 0.12 4.83
C SER A 244 -10.83 1.53 4.24
N ALA A 245 -11.76 2.38 4.70
CA ALA A 245 -11.83 3.77 4.28
C ALA A 245 -10.61 4.60 4.71
N LEU A 246 -10.01 4.34 5.89
CA LEU A 246 -8.88 5.09 6.38
C LEU A 246 -7.55 4.51 5.90
N LEU A 247 -7.32 3.21 6.13
CA LEU A 247 -6.04 2.55 5.83
C LEU A 247 -5.79 2.43 4.33
N HIS A 248 -6.77 1.86 3.61
CA HIS A 248 -6.56 1.41 2.23
C HIS A 248 -6.92 2.45 1.17
N SER A 249 -7.67 3.51 1.52
CA SER A 249 -8.01 4.56 0.57
C SER A 249 -7.09 5.77 0.62
N SER A 250 -6.80 6.30 1.83
CA SER A 250 -6.25 7.64 1.96
C SER A 250 -4.86 7.74 2.57
N THR A 251 -4.40 6.70 3.28
CA THR A 251 -3.22 6.89 4.13
C THR A 251 -2.15 5.81 4.00
N MET A 252 -2.39 4.58 4.46
CA MET A 252 -1.33 3.57 4.57
C MET A 252 -0.71 3.22 3.22
N VAL A 253 -1.54 2.94 2.24
CA VAL A 253 -1.08 2.46 0.92
C VAL A 253 -0.41 3.57 0.13
N VAL A 254 -0.83 4.81 0.38
CA VAL A 254 -0.23 6.01 -0.20
C VAL A 254 1.17 6.29 0.36
N ALA A 255 1.50 5.82 1.57
CA ALA A 255 2.82 6.04 2.18
C ALA A 255 3.98 5.54 1.30
N GLY A 256 3.79 4.44 0.54
CA GLY A 256 4.80 3.95 -0.40
C GLY A 256 5.07 4.92 -1.55
N VAL A 257 4.02 5.46 -2.14
CA VAL A 257 4.13 6.46 -3.21
C VAL A 257 4.71 7.77 -2.67
N PHE A 258 4.26 8.19 -1.48
CA PHE A 258 4.76 9.39 -0.80
C PHE A 258 6.27 9.30 -0.51
N LEU A 259 6.77 8.12 -0.14
CA LEU A 259 8.21 7.87 0.02
C LEU A 259 8.98 8.20 -1.26
N LEU A 260 8.52 7.70 -2.41
CA LEU A 260 9.18 7.98 -3.68
C LEU A 260 9.08 9.47 -4.08
N ILE A 261 7.97 10.14 -3.78
CA ILE A 261 7.84 11.59 -3.97
C ILE A 261 8.87 12.35 -3.13
N ARG A 262 9.08 11.94 -1.87
CA ARG A 262 10.09 12.55 -0.99
C ARG A 262 11.51 12.39 -1.51
N PHE A 263 11.83 11.22 -2.07
CA PHE A 263 13.15 10.90 -2.61
C PHE A 263 13.27 11.18 -4.11
N HIS A 264 12.28 11.86 -4.71
CA HIS A 264 12.30 12.21 -6.14
C HIS A 264 13.55 12.97 -6.58
N PRO A 265 14.12 13.93 -5.81
CA PRO A 265 15.34 14.62 -6.23
C PRO A 265 16.54 13.69 -6.51
N LEU A 266 16.60 12.52 -5.87
CA LEU A 266 17.61 11.50 -6.18
C LEU A 266 17.24 10.61 -7.37
N MET A 267 15.93 10.50 -7.69
CA MET A 267 15.44 9.67 -8.79
C MET A 267 15.45 10.40 -10.13
N GLU A 268 15.41 11.73 -10.11
CA GLU A 268 15.25 12.59 -11.30
C GLU A 268 16.29 12.33 -12.38
N HIS A 269 17.53 12.02 -11.97
CA HIS A 269 18.64 11.78 -12.92
C HIS A 269 18.87 10.28 -13.21
N ASN A 270 18.07 9.37 -12.62
CA ASN A 270 18.30 7.95 -12.73
C ASN A 270 17.27 7.26 -13.65
N GLN A 271 17.62 7.13 -14.94
CA GLN A 271 16.74 6.54 -15.96
C GLN A 271 16.33 5.10 -15.65
N THR A 272 17.20 4.29 -15.04
CA THR A 272 16.88 2.87 -14.73
C THR A 272 15.75 2.76 -13.73
N ILE A 273 15.79 3.60 -12.68
CA ILE A 273 14.74 3.60 -11.64
C ILE A 273 13.44 4.20 -12.18
N GLN A 274 13.51 5.25 -13.00
CA GLN A 274 12.33 5.83 -13.66
C GLN A 274 11.62 4.82 -14.57
N THR A 275 12.36 4.08 -15.38
CA THR A 275 11.77 3.04 -16.25
C THR A 275 11.17 1.89 -15.44
N LEU A 276 11.83 1.46 -14.35
CA LEU A 276 11.29 0.44 -13.46
C LEU A 276 10.01 0.89 -12.75
N THR A 277 9.97 2.10 -12.22
CA THR A 277 8.76 2.65 -11.58
C THR A 277 7.61 2.78 -12.57
N LEU A 278 7.89 3.22 -13.80
CA LEU A 278 6.89 3.35 -14.85
C LEU A 278 6.33 1.98 -15.27
N CYS A 279 7.19 1.00 -15.54
CA CYS A 279 6.75 -0.34 -15.96
C CYS A 279 5.97 -1.06 -14.84
N LEU A 280 6.44 -1.01 -13.60
CA LEU A 280 5.72 -1.57 -12.45
C LEU A 280 4.35 -0.91 -12.27
N GLY A 281 4.29 0.42 -12.38
CA GLY A 281 3.03 1.16 -12.32
C GLY A 281 2.07 0.75 -13.43
N ALA A 282 2.52 0.65 -14.68
CA ALA A 282 1.70 0.25 -15.82
C ALA A 282 1.13 -1.18 -15.67
N ILE A 283 1.96 -2.14 -15.27
CA ILE A 283 1.52 -3.53 -15.05
C ILE A 283 0.50 -3.60 -13.92
N THR A 284 0.72 -2.87 -12.82
CA THR A 284 -0.22 -2.86 -11.69
C THR A 284 -1.55 -2.25 -12.07
N THR A 285 -1.58 -1.15 -12.81
CA THR A 285 -2.83 -0.53 -13.25
C THR A 285 -3.68 -1.47 -14.09
N LEU A 286 -3.10 -2.13 -15.08
CA LEU A 286 -3.81 -3.03 -15.95
C LEU A 286 -4.30 -4.28 -15.21
N PHE A 287 -3.39 -4.97 -14.51
CA PHE A 287 -3.69 -6.23 -13.82
C PHE A 287 -4.82 -6.04 -12.79
N THR A 288 -4.72 -5.01 -11.95
CA THR A 288 -5.72 -4.77 -10.91
C THR A 288 -7.06 -4.29 -11.47
N ALA A 289 -7.07 -3.57 -12.60
CA ALA A 289 -8.30 -3.20 -13.28
C ALA A 289 -9.02 -4.43 -13.87
N ILE A 290 -8.28 -5.39 -14.44
CA ILE A 290 -8.84 -6.67 -14.91
C ILE A 290 -9.40 -7.47 -13.72
N CYS A 291 -8.67 -7.55 -12.60
CA CYS A 291 -9.18 -8.20 -11.39
C CYS A 291 -10.46 -7.53 -10.85
N ALA A 292 -10.54 -6.19 -10.88
CA ALA A 292 -11.74 -5.46 -10.45
C ALA A 292 -13.00 -5.82 -11.26
N LEU A 293 -12.86 -6.08 -12.56
CA LEU A 293 -13.98 -6.49 -13.42
C LEU A 293 -14.55 -7.87 -13.06
N THR A 294 -13.74 -8.77 -12.54
CA THR A 294 -14.15 -10.15 -12.26
C THR A 294 -14.63 -10.39 -10.84
N GLN A 295 -14.36 -9.47 -9.92
CA GLN A 295 -14.82 -9.58 -8.52
C GLN A 295 -16.33 -9.28 -8.41
N ASN A 296 -17.00 -9.95 -7.46
CA ASN A 296 -18.43 -9.76 -7.17
C ASN A 296 -18.66 -8.96 -5.88
N ASP A 297 -17.69 -8.91 -4.98
CA ASP A 297 -17.80 -8.20 -3.70
C ASP A 297 -17.54 -6.71 -3.90
N ILE A 298 -18.48 -5.85 -3.49
CA ILE A 298 -18.38 -4.39 -3.66
C ILE A 298 -17.12 -3.83 -2.99
N LYS A 299 -16.77 -4.30 -1.78
CA LYS A 299 -15.53 -3.88 -1.09
C LYS A 299 -14.28 -4.24 -1.88
N LYS A 300 -14.21 -5.47 -2.43
CA LYS A 300 -13.05 -5.93 -3.21
C LYS A 300 -12.92 -5.17 -4.52
N ILE A 301 -14.03 -4.83 -5.19
CA ILE A 301 -13.99 -3.99 -6.40
C ILE A 301 -13.41 -2.61 -6.07
N VAL A 302 -13.89 -1.97 -4.99
CA VAL A 302 -13.36 -0.66 -4.57
C VAL A 302 -11.90 -0.77 -4.15
N ALA A 303 -11.45 -1.88 -3.55
CA ALA A 303 -10.05 -2.13 -3.20
C ALA A 303 -9.15 -2.29 -4.43
N PHE A 304 -9.55 -3.07 -5.43
CA PHE A 304 -8.79 -3.19 -6.68
C PHE A 304 -8.76 -1.88 -7.45
N SER A 305 -9.81 -1.09 -7.37
CA SER A 305 -9.79 0.24 -7.94
C SER A 305 -8.86 1.21 -7.18
N THR A 306 -8.54 0.99 -5.87
CA THR A 306 -7.48 1.75 -5.21
C THR A 306 -6.10 1.33 -5.70
N SER A 307 -5.83 0.03 -5.83
CA SER A 307 -4.53 -0.43 -6.32
C SER A 307 -4.26 0.00 -7.77
N SER A 308 -5.29 0.07 -8.63
CA SER A 308 -5.12 0.61 -9.99
C SER A 308 -4.76 2.09 -9.99
N GLN A 309 -5.34 2.90 -9.10
CA GLN A 309 -4.98 4.32 -8.99
C GLN A 309 -3.57 4.52 -8.40
N LEU A 310 -3.15 3.66 -7.47
CA LEU A 310 -1.77 3.67 -6.95
C LEU A 310 -0.75 3.31 -8.04
N GLY A 311 -1.08 2.35 -8.91
CA GLY A 311 -0.28 2.08 -10.09
C GLY A 311 -0.17 3.31 -11.00
N LEU A 312 -1.27 4.06 -11.19
CA LEU A 312 -1.24 5.31 -11.96
C LEU A 312 -0.31 6.36 -11.31
N MET A 313 -0.32 6.48 -9.98
CA MET A 313 0.61 7.36 -9.26
C MET A 313 2.07 6.94 -9.45
N MET A 314 2.37 5.64 -9.50
CA MET A 314 3.70 5.13 -9.80
C MET A 314 4.13 5.47 -11.24
N VAL A 315 3.22 5.39 -12.20
CA VAL A 315 3.46 5.82 -13.59
C VAL A 315 3.83 7.30 -13.64
N THR A 316 3.13 8.16 -12.90
CA THR A 316 3.43 9.61 -12.88
C THR A 316 4.80 9.91 -12.29
N ILE A 317 5.25 9.18 -11.27
CA ILE A 317 6.61 9.30 -10.75
C ILE A 317 7.61 8.84 -11.81
N GLY A 318 7.32 7.75 -12.53
CA GLY A 318 8.17 7.25 -13.62
C GLY A 318 8.29 8.20 -14.82
N ILE A 319 7.30 9.07 -15.02
CA ILE A 319 7.33 10.16 -16.02
C ILE A 319 8.04 11.42 -15.48
N ASN A 320 8.56 11.36 -14.27
CA ASN A 320 9.25 12.49 -13.62
C ASN A 320 8.33 13.66 -13.22
N GLN A 321 7.07 13.35 -12.81
CA GLN A 321 6.06 14.34 -12.41
C GLN A 321 5.55 14.11 -10.97
N PRO A 322 6.36 14.38 -9.92
CA PRO A 322 6.00 14.08 -8.53
C PRO A 322 4.85 14.94 -8.01
N TYR A 323 4.72 16.20 -8.47
CA TYR A 323 3.65 17.10 -8.05
C TYR A 323 2.28 16.65 -8.55
N LEU A 324 2.19 16.10 -9.77
CA LEU A 324 0.95 15.51 -10.29
C LEU A 324 0.59 14.22 -9.53
N ALA A 325 1.59 13.41 -9.21
CA ALA A 325 1.38 12.23 -8.35
C ALA A 325 0.80 12.64 -6.99
N PHE A 326 1.36 13.69 -6.38
CA PHE A 326 0.89 14.21 -5.10
C PHE A 326 -0.52 14.82 -5.19
N LEU A 327 -0.82 15.58 -6.23
CA LEU A 327 -2.18 16.06 -6.49
C LEU A 327 -3.18 14.91 -6.54
N HIS A 328 -2.81 13.84 -7.27
CA HIS A 328 -3.68 12.67 -7.37
C HIS A 328 -3.84 11.94 -6.02
N ILE A 329 -2.81 11.91 -5.17
CA ILE A 329 -2.92 11.41 -3.79
C ILE A 329 -4.01 12.17 -3.01
N CYS A 330 -3.93 13.49 -3.03
CA CYS A 330 -4.88 14.33 -2.28
C CYS A 330 -6.31 14.20 -2.80
N THR A 331 -6.51 14.24 -4.12
CA THR A 331 -7.84 14.08 -4.73
C THR A 331 -8.41 12.68 -4.52
N HIS A 332 -7.57 11.65 -4.63
CA HIS A 332 -7.92 10.25 -4.41
C HIS A 332 -8.45 9.99 -3.01
N ALA A 333 -7.89 10.65 -2.00
CA ALA A 333 -8.31 10.49 -0.61
C ALA A 333 -9.80 10.81 -0.41
N PHE A 334 -10.33 11.85 -1.06
CA PHE A 334 -11.73 12.27 -0.92
C PHE A 334 -12.71 11.26 -1.54
N PHE A 335 -12.60 11.02 -2.84
CA PHE A 335 -13.60 10.18 -3.51
C PHE A 335 -13.49 8.70 -3.11
N LYS A 336 -12.31 8.20 -2.75
CA LYS A 336 -12.17 6.81 -2.29
C LYS A 336 -12.72 6.59 -0.87
N ALA A 337 -12.43 7.48 0.06
CA ALA A 337 -13.03 7.40 1.37
C ALA A 337 -14.57 7.44 1.27
N MET A 338 -15.10 8.30 0.39
CA MET A 338 -16.53 8.36 0.14
C MET A 338 -17.09 7.03 -0.42
N LEU A 339 -16.43 6.44 -1.42
CA LEU A 339 -16.85 5.15 -2.00
C LEU A 339 -16.86 4.03 -0.96
N PHE A 340 -15.84 3.96 -0.09
CA PHE A 340 -15.83 2.96 0.99
C PHE A 340 -16.90 3.20 2.04
N MET A 341 -17.19 4.46 2.40
CA MET A 341 -18.24 4.75 3.37
C MET A 341 -19.63 4.46 2.78
N CYS A 342 -19.87 4.80 1.50
CA CYS A 342 -21.12 4.44 0.82
C CYS A 342 -21.28 2.93 0.67
N SER A 343 -20.24 2.20 0.30
CA SER A 343 -20.29 0.73 0.27
C SER A 343 -20.54 0.14 1.66
N GLY A 344 -19.93 0.72 2.70
CA GLY A 344 -20.15 0.32 4.09
C GLY A 344 -21.58 0.56 4.56
N SER A 345 -22.19 1.68 4.20
CA SER A 345 -23.60 1.96 4.52
C SER A 345 -24.55 0.99 3.82
N ILE A 346 -24.30 0.64 2.56
CA ILE A 346 -25.07 -0.34 1.81
C ILE A 346 -24.96 -1.74 2.46
N ILE A 347 -23.76 -2.20 2.77
CA ILE A 347 -23.52 -3.51 3.38
C ILE A 347 -24.21 -3.61 4.74
N HIS A 348 -24.07 -2.59 5.58
CA HIS A 348 -24.71 -2.55 6.90
C HIS A 348 -26.25 -2.54 6.79
N SER A 349 -26.82 -1.81 5.83
CA SER A 349 -28.27 -1.76 5.62
C SER A 349 -28.84 -3.05 5.02
N LEU A 350 -28.04 -3.83 4.29
CA LEU A 350 -28.41 -5.11 3.67
C LEU A 350 -28.02 -6.35 4.51
N SER A 351 -27.88 -6.19 5.83
CA SER A 351 -27.53 -7.31 6.74
C SER A 351 -26.23 -8.06 6.35
N ASP A 352 -25.17 -7.28 6.10
CA ASP A 352 -23.81 -7.73 5.77
C ASP A 352 -23.67 -8.41 4.38
N GLU A 353 -24.64 -8.31 3.49
CA GLU A 353 -24.47 -8.75 2.09
C GLU A 353 -23.44 -7.87 1.35
N GLN A 354 -22.45 -8.52 0.73
CA GLN A 354 -21.37 -7.85 -0.01
C GLN A 354 -21.46 -8.09 -1.52
N ASP A 355 -22.17 -9.13 -1.97
CA ASP A 355 -22.25 -9.53 -3.37
C ASP A 355 -23.19 -8.59 -4.16
N ILE A 356 -22.64 -7.88 -5.17
CA ILE A 356 -23.40 -6.96 -6.03
C ILE A 356 -24.51 -7.66 -6.82
N ARG A 357 -24.42 -8.97 -7.07
CA ARG A 357 -25.44 -9.73 -7.79
C ARG A 357 -26.72 -9.90 -6.99
N LYS A 358 -26.62 -9.89 -5.66
CA LYS A 358 -27.76 -9.96 -4.72
C LYS A 358 -28.31 -8.58 -4.35
N MET A 359 -27.65 -7.49 -4.76
CA MET A 359 -28.12 -6.13 -4.62
C MET A 359 -29.04 -5.79 -5.81
N GLY A 360 -29.46 -4.56 -5.93
CA GLY A 360 -30.23 -4.04 -7.06
C GLY A 360 -31.29 -3.07 -6.59
N GLY A 361 -31.67 -2.10 -7.42
CA GLY A 361 -32.72 -1.12 -7.12
C GLY A 361 -32.45 -0.21 -5.91
N LEU A 362 -31.20 -0.13 -5.43
CA LEU A 362 -30.85 0.66 -4.25
C LEU A 362 -31.10 2.16 -4.42
N PHE A 363 -31.18 2.65 -5.66
CA PHE A 363 -31.47 4.05 -5.95
C PHE A 363 -32.78 4.53 -5.34
N LYS A 364 -33.82 3.66 -5.29
CA LYS A 364 -35.10 3.98 -4.69
C LYS A 364 -35.12 3.91 -3.16
N VAL A 365 -34.26 3.08 -2.58
CA VAL A 365 -34.28 2.73 -1.16
C VAL A 365 -33.30 3.57 -0.35
N LEU A 366 -32.14 3.88 -0.90
CA LEU A 366 -31.06 4.66 -0.29
C LEU A 366 -30.64 5.82 -1.20
N PRO A 367 -31.48 6.84 -1.40
CA PRO A 367 -31.24 7.88 -2.42
C PRO A 367 -29.96 8.68 -2.19
N PHE A 368 -29.63 9.06 -0.96
CA PHE A 368 -28.45 9.87 -0.65
C PHE A 368 -27.15 9.09 -0.80
N THR A 369 -27.06 7.86 -0.26
CA THR A 369 -25.86 7.04 -0.38
C THR A 369 -25.62 6.61 -1.81
N THR A 370 -26.66 6.36 -2.61
CA THR A 370 -26.50 6.00 -4.02
C THR A 370 -26.05 7.17 -4.88
N THR A 371 -26.59 8.37 -4.67
CA THR A 371 -26.12 9.58 -5.37
C THR A 371 -24.67 9.90 -5.04
N SER A 372 -24.27 9.75 -3.77
CA SER A 372 -22.88 9.93 -3.37
C SER A 372 -21.95 8.85 -3.95
N LEU A 373 -22.40 7.60 -4.09
CA LEU A 373 -21.64 6.53 -4.73
C LEU A 373 -21.47 6.80 -6.24
N ILE A 374 -22.52 7.30 -6.92
CA ILE A 374 -22.43 7.69 -8.33
C ILE A 374 -21.43 8.83 -8.52
N THR A 375 -21.53 9.90 -7.72
CA THR A 375 -20.58 11.02 -7.82
C THR A 375 -19.16 10.59 -7.55
N GLY A 376 -18.91 9.69 -6.58
CA GLY A 376 -17.58 9.13 -6.32
C GLY A 376 -17.05 8.25 -7.44
N SER A 377 -17.92 7.45 -8.06
CA SER A 377 -17.51 6.61 -9.20
C SER A 377 -17.23 7.45 -10.45
N LEU A 378 -17.99 8.52 -10.70
CA LEU A 378 -17.73 9.48 -11.78
C LEU A 378 -16.44 10.29 -11.52
N ALA A 379 -16.16 10.68 -10.28
CA ALA A 379 -14.90 11.32 -9.91
C ALA A 379 -13.71 10.37 -10.16
N LEU A 380 -13.86 9.08 -9.86
CA LEU A 380 -12.83 8.07 -10.11
C LEU A 380 -12.55 7.90 -11.61
N THR A 381 -13.55 7.94 -12.46
CA THR A 381 -13.36 7.82 -13.92
C THR A 381 -12.71 9.07 -14.52
N GLY A 382 -12.77 10.22 -13.85
CA GLY A 382 -12.20 11.48 -14.32
C GLY A 382 -13.22 12.29 -15.16
N MET A 383 -14.51 12.24 -14.81
CA MET A 383 -15.51 13.10 -15.46
C MET A 383 -15.21 14.58 -15.22
N PRO A 384 -15.40 15.44 -16.22
CA PRO A 384 -15.13 16.87 -16.12
C PRO A 384 -15.73 17.53 -14.88
N PHE A 385 -15.02 18.50 -14.33
CA PHE A 385 -15.40 19.31 -13.16
C PHE A 385 -15.50 18.55 -11.82
N LEU A 386 -15.19 17.25 -11.76
CA LEU A 386 -15.01 16.51 -10.51
C LEU A 386 -13.55 16.43 -10.12
N THR A 387 -13.27 16.11 -8.85
CA THR A 387 -11.88 16.10 -8.32
C THR A 387 -10.93 15.22 -9.12
N GLY A 388 -11.38 14.08 -9.61
CA GLY A 388 -10.56 13.17 -10.40
C GLY A 388 -10.14 13.72 -11.76
N PHE A 389 -10.90 14.61 -12.35
CA PHE A 389 -10.57 15.27 -13.61
C PHE A 389 -9.28 16.10 -13.49
N TYR A 390 -9.19 16.96 -12.48
CA TYR A 390 -8.05 17.85 -12.27
C TYR A 390 -6.71 17.12 -12.06
N SER A 391 -6.73 15.86 -11.70
CA SER A 391 -5.52 15.06 -11.52
C SER A 391 -5.31 14.04 -12.65
N LYS A 392 -6.30 13.22 -12.95
CA LYS A 392 -6.18 12.09 -13.88
C LYS A 392 -5.98 12.54 -15.32
N ASP A 393 -6.69 13.58 -15.73
CA ASP A 393 -6.58 14.12 -17.08
C ASP A 393 -5.18 14.70 -17.33
N LEU A 394 -4.66 15.49 -16.40
CA LEU A 394 -3.29 16.01 -16.46
C LEU A 394 -2.23 14.90 -16.47
N ILE A 395 -2.46 13.79 -15.76
CA ILE A 395 -1.57 12.64 -15.78
C ILE A 395 -1.54 11.98 -17.16
N ILE A 396 -2.69 11.81 -17.80
CA ILE A 396 -2.76 11.20 -19.13
C ILE A 396 -2.17 12.15 -20.18
N GLU A 397 -2.41 13.45 -20.06
CA GLU A 397 -1.79 14.45 -20.93
C GLU A 397 -0.25 14.44 -20.80
N SER A 398 0.28 14.42 -19.57
CA SER A 398 1.73 14.33 -19.35
C SER A 398 2.30 13.00 -19.84
N ALA A 399 1.55 11.91 -19.74
CA ALA A 399 1.94 10.62 -20.31
C ALA A 399 2.04 10.67 -21.85
N ASN A 400 1.08 11.30 -22.51
CA ASN A 400 1.05 11.44 -23.97
C ASN A 400 2.18 12.35 -24.51
N THR A 401 2.69 13.26 -23.69
CA THR A 401 3.83 14.13 -24.07
C THR A 401 5.18 13.54 -23.73
N SER A 402 5.23 12.51 -22.90
CA SER A 402 6.49 11.91 -22.49
C SER A 402 7.02 10.93 -23.54
N ASN A 403 8.30 11.03 -23.85
CA ASN A 403 9.01 10.12 -24.77
C ASN A 403 9.67 8.93 -24.04
N THR A 404 9.07 8.43 -22.96
CA THR A 404 9.65 7.38 -22.16
C THR A 404 9.39 5.99 -22.76
N ASN A 405 8.39 5.27 -22.32
CA ASN A 405 8.08 3.94 -22.81
C ASN A 405 6.64 3.88 -23.37
N ALA A 406 6.51 3.87 -24.70
CA ALA A 406 5.22 3.89 -25.39
C ALA A 406 4.30 2.70 -25.00
N TRP A 407 4.85 1.50 -24.77
CA TRP A 407 4.08 0.34 -24.36
C TRP A 407 3.46 0.50 -22.98
N ALA A 408 4.24 1.04 -22.02
CA ALA A 408 3.73 1.29 -20.68
C ALA A 408 2.61 2.34 -20.71
N LEU A 409 2.75 3.37 -21.52
CA LEU A 409 1.73 4.42 -21.69
C LEU A 409 0.46 3.87 -22.34
N LEU A 410 0.58 3.03 -23.36
CA LEU A 410 -0.56 2.37 -23.98
C LEU A 410 -1.32 1.48 -22.97
N ILE A 411 -0.58 0.72 -22.16
CA ILE A 411 -1.16 -0.11 -21.10
C ILE A 411 -1.96 0.74 -20.10
N THR A 412 -1.45 1.90 -19.72
CA THR A 412 -2.17 2.82 -18.82
C THR A 412 -3.44 3.39 -19.44
N LEU A 413 -3.45 3.68 -20.74
CA LEU A 413 -4.66 4.12 -21.46
C LEU A 413 -5.72 3.02 -21.47
N VAL A 414 -5.35 1.77 -21.76
CA VAL A 414 -6.27 0.63 -21.65
C VAL A 414 -6.80 0.49 -20.23
N ALA A 415 -5.95 0.61 -19.22
CA ALA A 415 -6.37 0.55 -17.82
C ALA A 415 -7.38 1.66 -17.47
N THR A 416 -7.26 2.87 -18.05
CA THR A 416 -8.24 3.94 -17.82
C THR A 416 -9.62 3.63 -18.42
N SER A 417 -9.71 2.95 -19.57
CA SER A 417 -11.01 2.47 -20.08
C SER A 417 -11.64 1.40 -19.15
N LEU A 418 -10.81 0.50 -18.61
CA LEU A 418 -11.30 -0.50 -17.64
C LEU A 418 -11.76 0.13 -16.33
N THR A 419 -11.22 1.30 -15.91
CA THR A 419 -11.74 2.03 -14.75
C THR A 419 -13.19 2.47 -14.96
N ALA A 420 -13.54 2.91 -16.15
CA ALA A 420 -14.91 3.22 -16.53
C ALA A 420 -15.77 1.94 -16.54
N ALA A 421 -15.25 0.84 -17.03
CA ALA A 421 -16.00 -0.42 -17.13
C ALA A 421 -16.38 -1.02 -15.76
N TYR A 422 -15.49 -1.08 -14.77
CA TYR A 422 -15.88 -1.59 -13.45
C TYR A 422 -16.76 -0.61 -12.66
N SER A 423 -16.63 0.69 -12.87
CA SER A 423 -17.53 1.67 -12.25
C SER A 423 -18.97 1.57 -12.79
N THR A 424 -19.14 1.40 -14.11
CA THR A 424 -20.45 1.12 -14.72
C THR A 424 -21.04 -0.19 -14.21
N ARG A 425 -20.22 -1.21 -14.00
CA ARG A 425 -20.67 -2.49 -13.45
C ARG A 425 -21.24 -2.33 -12.04
N ILE A 426 -20.61 -1.56 -11.16
CA ILE A 426 -21.17 -1.27 -9.82
C ILE A 426 -22.50 -0.52 -9.95
N MET A 427 -22.56 0.54 -10.77
CA MET A 427 -23.78 1.32 -10.96
C MET A 427 -24.91 0.47 -11.51
N PHE A 428 -24.66 -0.36 -12.51
CA PHE A 428 -25.68 -1.18 -13.15
C PHE A 428 -26.24 -2.26 -12.21
N PHE A 429 -25.37 -3.04 -11.55
CA PHE A 429 -25.81 -4.18 -10.75
C PHE A 429 -26.30 -3.81 -9.34
N ALA A 430 -25.69 -2.82 -8.69
CA ALA A 430 -26.07 -2.46 -7.33
C ALA A 430 -27.18 -1.41 -7.28
N LEU A 431 -27.12 -0.37 -8.12
CA LEU A 431 -28.02 0.79 -8.00
C LEU A 431 -29.28 0.66 -8.85
N LEU A 432 -29.11 0.20 -10.10
CA LEU A 432 -30.19 0.09 -11.07
C LEU A 432 -30.89 -1.28 -10.97
N GLY A 433 -31.95 -1.43 -11.73
CA GLY A 433 -32.73 -2.66 -11.82
C GLY A 433 -33.71 -2.86 -10.68
N GLN A 434 -34.15 -4.11 -10.50
CA GLN A 434 -35.08 -4.50 -9.45
C GLN A 434 -34.30 -4.98 -8.20
N PRO A 435 -34.84 -4.77 -7.00
CA PRO A 435 -34.26 -5.27 -5.76
C PRO A 435 -34.21 -6.80 -5.76
N ARG A 436 -33.04 -7.35 -5.40
CA ARG A 436 -32.77 -8.80 -5.33
C ARG A 436 -32.45 -9.26 -3.90
N PHE A 437 -32.52 -8.36 -2.93
CA PHE A 437 -32.34 -8.65 -1.51
C PHE A 437 -33.67 -9.04 -0.85
N SER A 438 -33.63 -9.59 0.36
CA SER A 438 -34.82 -10.09 1.05
C SER A 438 -35.76 -8.94 1.43
N PRO A 439 -37.11 -9.13 1.34
CA PRO A 439 -38.10 -8.08 1.63
C PRO A 439 -38.21 -7.72 3.13
N MET A 440 -37.66 -8.53 4.03
CA MET A 440 -37.76 -8.32 5.49
C MET A 440 -36.68 -7.38 6.07
N ILE A 441 -35.87 -6.77 5.24
CA ILE A 441 -34.77 -5.89 5.70
C ILE A 441 -35.31 -4.49 5.94
N LEU A 442 -35.16 -3.96 7.16
CA LEU A 442 -35.46 -2.59 7.51
C LEU A 442 -34.29 -1.68 7.11
N ILE A 443 -34.50 -0.88 6.08
CA ILE A 443 -33.48 0.03 5.56
C ILE A 443 -33.81 1.45 6.03
N ASN A 444 -32.86 2.10 6.72
CA ASN A 444 -33.02 3.47 7.20
C ASN A 444 -31.73 4.27 6.94
N GLU A 445 -31.84 5.34 6.17
CA GLU A 445 -30.76 6.26 5.84
C GLU A 445 -30.72 7.53 6.71
N ASN A 446 -31.78 7.81 7.48
CA ASN A 446 -31.98 9.09 8.15
C ASN A 446 -31.10 9.35 9.39
N ASN A 447 -29.98 8.65 9.54
CA ASN A 447 -29.08 8.89 10.66
C ASN A 447 -28.15 10.09 10.38
N PRO A 448 -28.17 11.16 11.22
CA PRO A 448 -27.37 12.36 10.99
C PRO A 448 -25.86 12.09 11.00
N LEU A 449 -25.36 11.12 11.77
CA LEU A 449 -23.94 10.75 11.80
C LEU A 449 -23.49 10.17 10.45
N LEU A 450 -24.34 9.39 9.80
CA LEU A 450 -24.09 8.84 8.48
C LEU A 450 -24.16 9.94 7.40
N ILE A 451 -25.22 10.71 7.37
CA ILE A 451 -25.44 11.72 6.33
C ILE A 451 -24.37 12.81 6.40
N ASN A 452 -24.06 13.35 7.58
CA ASN A 452 -23.10 14.44 7.73
C ASN A 452 -21.67 13.99 7.34
N SER A 453 -21.28 12.76 7.62
CA SER A 453 -19.97 12.23 7.27
C SER A 453 -19.80 12.09 5.76
N ILE A 454 -20.78 11.51 5.07
CA ILE A 454 -20.76 11.33 3.61
C ILE A 454 -20.90 12.68 2.91
N LYS A 455 -21.76 13.59 3.40
CA LYS A 455 -21.96 14.93 2.84
C LYS A 455 -20.67 15.74 2.79
N ARG A 456 -19.85 15.70 3.85
CA ARG A 456 -18.54 16.38 3.85
C ARG A 456 -17.61 15.86 2.77
N LEU A 457 -17.51 14.53 2.64
CA LEU A 457 -16.67 13.94 1.60
C LEU A 457 -17.22 14.17 0.19
N LEU A 458 -18.55 14.25 0.03
CA LEU A 458 -19.19 14.60 -1.24
C LEU A 458 -18.80 16.02 -1.67
N ILE A 459 -18.90 17.00 -0.77
CA ILE A 459 -18.44 18.37 -1.03
C ILE A 459 -16.95 18.36 -1.39
N GLY A 460 -16.13 17.63 -0.64
CA GLY A 460 -14.72 17.44 -0.94
C GLY A 460 -14.48 16.83 -2.33
N SER A 461 -15.25 15.81 -2.72
CA SER A 461 -15.13 15.15 -4.03
C SER A 461 -15.54 16.01 -5.23
N VAL A 462 -16.21 17.12 -5.01
CA VAL A 462 -16.57 18.10 -6.06
C VAL A 462 -15.55 19.23 -6.11
N PHE A 463 -15.25 19.86 -4.98
CA PHE A 463 -14.49 21.11 -4.93
C PHE A 463 -13.00 20.97 -4.64
N ALA A 464 -12.57 19.92 -3.91
CA ALA A 464 -11.19 19.81 -3.47
C ALA A 464 -10.17 19.75 -4.62
N GLY A 465 -10.53 19.11 -5.75
CA GLY A 465 -9.65 19.06 -6.91
C GLY A 465 -9.32 20.44 -7.47
N TYR A 466 -10.33 21.27 -7.62
CA TYR A 466 -10.16 22.66 -8.08
C TYR A 466 -9.29 23.47 -7.10
N ILE A 467 -9.60 23.42 -5.81
CA ILE A 467 -8.87 24.17 -4.77
C ILE A 467 -7.40 23.74 -4.71
N ILE A 468 -7.13 22.43 -4.70
CA ILE A 468 -5.76 21.93 -4.57
C ILE A 468 -4.95 22.17 -5.86
N SER A 469 -5.57 22.06 -7.04
CA SER A 469 -4.86 22.30 -8.31
C SER A 469 -4.33 23.75 -8.41
N HIS A 470 -5.05 24.72 -7.86
CA HIS A 470 -4.58 26.12 -7.82
C HIS A 470 -3.45 26.36 -6.80
N SER A 471 -3.22 25.46 -5.86
CA SER A 471 -2.11 25.55 -4.90
C SER A 471 -0.80 24.94 -5.40
N ILE A 472 -0.82 24.27 -6.57
CA ILE A 472 0.39 23.70 -7.15
C ILE A 472 1.26 24.83 -7.72
N THR A 473 2.55 24.78 -7.39
CA THR A 473 3.51 25.72 -7.93
C THR A 473 3.68 25.52 -9.44
N PRO A 474 3.54 26.55 -10.28
CA PRO A 474 3.59 26.42 -11.74
C PRO A 474 4.97 26.04 -12.29
N THR A 475 5.98 25.96 -11.44
CA THR A 475 7.39 25.78 -11.83
C THR A 475 7.74 24.39 -12.37
N THR A 476 6.83 23.42 -12.34
CA THR A 476 7.19 22.00 -12.52
C THR A 476 6.48 21.30 -13.66
N ILE A 477 5.53 21.95 -14.33
CA ILE A 477 4.77 21.32 -15.41
C ILE A 477 5.08 22.05 -16.72
N PRO A 478 5.84 21.43 -17.63
CA PRO A 478 6.00 21.99 -18.97
C PRO A 478 4.64 21.95 -19.66
N GLN A 479 4.02 23.10 -19.84
CA GLN A 479 2.83 23.23 -20.68
C GLN A 479 3.25 23.10 -22.12
N MET A 480 3.03 21.95 -22.68
CA MET A 480 3.25 21.75 -24.11
C MET A 480 1.96 22.03 -24.89
N THR A 481 2.08 22.72 -26.00
CA THR A 481 0.99 22.85 -26.96
C THR A 481 0.70 21.50 -27.57
N MET A 482 -0.44 20.91 -27.19
CA MET A 482 -0.88 19.63 -27.73
C MET A 482 -1.93 19.82 -28.83
N PRO A 483 -1.92 18.98 -29.87
CA PRO A 483 -3.05 18.87 -30.79
C PRO A 483 -4.31 18.43 -30.04
N HIS A 484 -5.46 18.96 -30.45
CA HIS A 484 -6.75 18.73 -29.78
C HIS A 484 -7.11 17.25 -29.63
N TYR A 485 -6.76 16.41 -30.60
CA TYR A 485 -7.05 14.97 -30.54
C TYR A 485 -6.29 14.26 -29.41
N LEU A 486 -5.04 14.64 -29.12
CA LEU A 486 -4.29 14.09 -27.99
C LEU A 486 -4.84 14.56 -26.65
N LYS A 487 -5.29 15.82 -26.57
CA LYS A 487 -5.90 16.36 -25.37
C LYS A 487 -7.21 15.67 -25.01
N MET A 488 -8.01 15.29 -26.01
CA MET A 488 -9.29 14.61 -25.81
C MET A 488 -9.17 13.10 -25.59
N THR A 489 -7.97 12.52 -25.64
CA THR A 489 -7.77 11.06 -25.52
C THR A 489 -8.29 10.50 -24.21
N ALA A 490 -8.05 11.16 -23.07
CA ALA A 490 -8.50 10.73 -21.76
C ALA A 490 -10.03 10.59 -21.69
N LEU A 491 -10.73 11.62 -22.16
CA LEU A 491 -12.18 11.65 -22.17
C LEU A 491 -12.77 10.66 -23.18
N ALA A 492 -12.18 10.55 -24.37
CA ALA A 492 -12.60 9.60 -25.39
C ALA A 492 -12.49 8.14 -24.90
N VAL A 493 -11.35 7.79 -24.27
CA VAL A 493 -11.10 6.44 -23.73
C VAL A 493 -12.05 6.10 -22.58
N THR A 494 -12.38 7.05 -21.70
CA THR A 494 -13.34 6.82 -20.61
C THR A 494 -14.77 6.64 -21.14
N ILE A 495 -15.21 7.45 -22.09
CA ILE A 495 -16.54 7.31 -22.73
C ILE A 495 -16.64 5.96 -23.45
N LEU A 496 -15.61 5.57 -24.19
CA LEU A 496 -15.55 4.28 -24.87
C LEU A 496 -15.67 3.12 -23.87
N GLY A 497 -14.97 3.20 -22.72
CA GLY A 497 -15.10 2.23 -21.64
C GLY A 497 -16.52 2.14 -21.05
N PHE A 498 -17.23 3.27 -20.90
CA PHE A 498 -18.62 3.30 -20.47
C PHE A 498 -19.55 2.63 -21.48
N ILE A 499 -19.46 2.96 -22.75
CA ILE A 499 -20.31 2.41 -23.82
C ILE A 499 -20.11 0.89 -23.90
N LEU A 500 -18.86 0.42 -24.02
CA LEU A 500 -18.55 -1.00 -24.09
C LEU A 500 -19.06 -1.77 -22.87
N ALA A 501 -18.94 -1.20 -21.67
CA ALA A 501 -19.41 -1.88 -20.47
C ALA A 501 -20.96 -1.96 -20.41
N LEU A 502 -21.67 -0.93 -20.86
CA LEU A 502 -23.14 -0.97 -20.94
C LEU A 502 -23.62 -2.00 -21.96
N GLU A 503 -23.04 -2.03 -23.15
CA GLU A 503 -23.36 -3.02 -24.17
C GLU A 503 -23.10 -4.45 -23.70
N LEU A 504 -21.93 -4.71 -23.09
CA LEU A 504 -21.61 -6.00 -22.51
C LEU A 504 -22.58 -6.41 -21.40
N ASN A 505 -22.97 -5.49 -20.53
CA ASN A 505 -23.95 -5.78 -19.48
C ASN A 505 -25.32 -6.15 -20.03
N LEU A 506 -25.76 -5.49 -21.10
CA LEU A 506 -27.04 -5.80 -21.77
C LEU A 506 -26.98 -7.16 -22.51
N THR A 507 -25.92 -7.41 -23.26
CA THR A 507 -25.76 -8.65 -24.02
C THR A 507 -25.60 -9.89 -23.13
N THR A 508 -24.88 -9.75 -21.98
CA THR A 508 -24.66 -10.87 -21.06
C THR A 508 -25.90 -11.28 -20.26
N GLN A 509 -26.93 -10.45 -20.17
CA GLN A 509 -28.17 -10.82 -19.47
C GLN A 509 -28.88 -12.04 -20.10
N GLY A 510 -28.77 -12.22 -21.41
CA GLY A 510 -29.35 -13.34 -22.15
C GLY A 510 -28.45 -14.57 -22.30
N LEU A 511 -27.18 -14.47 -21.96
CA LEU A 511 -26.20 -15.54 -22.17
C LEU A 511 -26.03 -16.42 -20.94
N LYS A 512 -26.22 -17.73 -21.09
CA LYS A 512 -25.92 -18.74 -20.07
C LYS A 512 -24.57 -19.40 -20.39
N PHE A 513 -23.54 -19.09 -19.62
CA PHE A 513 -22.27 -19.79 -19.69
C PHE A 513 -22.25 -20.98 -18.72
N ASN A 514 -21.93 -22.17 -19.22
CA ASN A 514 -21.88 -23.38 -18.41
C ASN A 514 -20.57 -23.51 -17.63
N TYR A 515 -19.44 -23.02 -18.17
CA TYR A 515 -18.13 -23.16 -17.55
C TYR A 515 -17.34 -21.85 -17.60
N PRO A 516 -16.68 -21.46 -16.49
CA PRO A 516 -15.82 -20.28 -16.47
C PRO A 516 -14.57 -20.49 -17.32
N SER A 517 -14.24 -19.54 -18.20
CA SER A 517 -13.03 -19.57 -19.02
C SER A 517 -11.75 -19.52 -18.16
N ASN A 518 -10.64 -19.98 -18.70
CA ASN A 518 -9.34 -19.93 -18.01
C ASN A 518 -8.91 -18.48 -17.70
N TYR A 519 -9.22 -17.53 -18.58
CA TYR A 519 -8.96 -16.11 -18.35
C TYR A 519 -9.76 -15.55 -17.17
N PHE A 520 -11.02 -15.94 -17.03
CA PHE A 520 -11.84 -15.58 -15.89
C PHE A 520 -11.29 -16.17 -14.58
N LYS A 521 -10.87 -17.44 -14.59
CA LYS A 521 -10.23 -18.08 -13.43
C LYS A 521 -8.92 -17.37 -13.05
N PHE A 522 -8.10 -17.01 -14.04
CA PHE A 522 -6.86 -16.29 -13.82
C PHE A 522 -7.11 -14.94 -13.11
N SER A 523 -8.03 -14.14 -13.61
CA SER A 523 -8.32 -12.82 -13.02
C SER A 523 -9.04 -12.91 -11.67
N SER A 524 -10.00 -13.84 -11.50
CA SER A 524 -10.73 -14.01 -10.24
C SER A 524 -9.85 -14.55 -9.11
N LEU A 525 -8.85 -15.39 -9.44
CA LEU A 525 -7.89 -15.96 -8.49
C LEU A 525 -6.60 -15.13 -8.36
N LEU A 526 -6.62 -13.86 -8.75
CA LEU A 526 -5.49 -12.93 -8.61
C LEU A 526 -4.21 -13.41 -9.31
N GLY A 527 -4.32 -13.95 -10.52
CA GLY A 527 -3.19 -14.51 -11.24
C GLY A 527 -2.57 -15.75 -10.59
N TYR A 528 -3.35 -16.48 -9.80
CA TYR A 528 -2.91 -17.61 -8.97
C TYR A 528 -1.84 -17.29 -7.91
N TYR A 529 -1.58 -16.00 -7.65
CA TYR A 529 -0.58 -15.57 -6.67
C TYR A 529 -0.79 -16.18 -5.27
N PRO A 530 -2.01 -16.19 -4.70
CA PRO A 530 -2.24 -16.81 -3.39
C PRO A 530 -1.89 -18.30 -3.37
N THR A 531 -2.14 -19.04 -4.45
CA THR A 531 -1.81 -20.47 -4.52
C THR A 531 -0.32 -20.71 -4.71
N ILE A 532 0.34 -19.92 -5.54
CA ILE A 532 1.77 -20.04 -5.79
C ILE A 532 2.57 -19.61 -4.55
N MET A 533 2.37 -18.40 -4.07
CA MET A 533 3.19 -17.82 -3.00
C MET A 533 2.88 -18.38 -1.61
N HIS A 534 1.60 -18.72 -1.32
CA HIS A 534 1.21 -19.15 0.03
C HIS A 534 1.16 -20.67 0.20
N ARG A 535 1.17 -21.45 -0.89
CA ARG A 535 1.13 -22.92 -0.82
C ARG A 535 2.32 -23.59 -1.50
N LEU A 536 2.59 -23.26 -2.75
CA LEU A 536 3.61 -23.95 -3.54
C LEU A 536 5.03 -23.62 -3.06
N THR A 537 5.35 -22.35 -2.89
CA THR A 537 6.68 -21.92 -2.43
C THR A 537 7.05 -22.43 -1.03
N PRO A 538 6.17 -22.33 0.00
CA PRO A 538 6.47 -22.91 1.30
C PRO A 538 6.60 -24.44 1.26
N LYS A 539 5.74 -25.12 0.48
CA LYS A 539 5.83 -26.57 0.31
C LYS A 539 7.17 -26.97 -0.31
N THR A 540 7.60 -26.32 -1.37
CA THR A 540 8.88 -26.64 -2.03
C THR A 540 10.08 -26.35 -1.12
N SER A 541 10.10 -25.21 -0.43
CA SER A 541 11.19 -24.89 0.50
C SER A 541 11.27 -25.87 1.68
N LEU A 542 10.14 -26.24 2.28
CA LEU A 542 10.09 -27.22 3.36
C LEU A 542 10.50 -28.62 2.91
N THR A 543 10.06 -29.04 1.71
CA THR A 543 10.48 -30.36 1.17
C THR A 543 11.96 -30.41 0.82
N ILE A 544 12.52 -29.33 0.30
CA ILE A 544 13.97 -29.24 0.04
C ILE A 544 14.74 -29.25 1.36
N SER A 545 14.33 -28.47 2.35
CA SER A 545 14.99 -28.43 3.67
C SER A 545 14.92 -29.79 4.38
N GLN A 546 13.76 -30.46 4.35
CA GLN A 546 13.62 -31.80 4.92
C GLN A 546 14.53 -32.82 4.22
N LYS A 547 14.56 -32.81 2.87
CA LYS A 547 15.42 -33.72 2.11
C LYS A 547 16.91 -33.43 2.36
N SER A 548 17.30 -32.17 2.42
CA SER A 548 18.68 -31.80 2.69
C SER A 548 19.11 -32.14 4.13
N ALA A 549 18.29 -31.88 5.11
CA ALA A 549 18.61 -32.16 6.52
C ALA A 549 18.57 -33.66 6.82
N SER A 550 17.39 -34.30 6.65
CA SER A 550 17.22 -35.69 7.12
C SER A 550 17.87 -36.72 6.19
N MET A 551 17.75 -36.57 4.87
CA MET A 551 18.30 -37.56 3.94
C MET A 551 19.78 -37.33 3.63
N LEU A 552 20.18 -36.10 3.33
CA LEU A 552 21.53 -35.81 2.89
C LEU A 552 22.50 -35.66 4.06
N LEU A 553 22.20 -34.84 5.04
CA LEU A 553 23.08 -34.64 6.20
C LEU A 553 23.02 -35.82 7.18
N ASP A 554 21.85 -36.11 7.72
CA ASP A 554 21.74 -37.11 8.80
C ASP A 554 21.99 -38.52 8.30
N SER A 555 21.29 -39.00 7.27
CA SER A 555 21.40 -40.41 6.87
C SER A 555 22.62 -40.68 5.99
N ILE A 556 22.99 -39.79 5.04
CA ILE A 556 24.13 -40.05 4.15
C ILE A 556 25.44 -39.64 4.82
N TRP A 557 25.59 -38.39 5.24
CA TRP A 557 26.85 -37.89 5.78
C TRP A 557 27.13 -38.40 7.19
N LEU A 558 26.22 -38.23 8.11
CA LEU A 558 26.47 -38.54 9.53
C LEU A 558 26.39 -40.06 9.84
N GLU A 559 25.53 -40.83 9.16
CA GLU A 559 25.41 -42.26 9.42
C GLU A 559 26.18 -43.12 8.43
N ASN A 560 26.09 -42.89 7.12
CA ASN A 560 26.69 -43.77 6.13
C ASN A 560 28.15 -43.41 5.83
N ILE A 561 28.48 -42.14 5.53
CA ILE A 561 29.83 -41.77 5.13
C ILE A 561 30.77 -41.77 6.31
N LEU A 562 30.46 -41.06 7.40
CA LEU A 562 31.39 -40.99 8.52
C LEU A 562 31.51 -42.32 9.29
N PRO A 563 30.49 -42.87 9.99
CA PRO A 563 30.69 -44.05 10.81
C PRO A 563 30.77 -45.35 10.00
N LYS A 564 29.82 -45.60 9.07
CA LYS A 564 29.73 -46.88 8.37
C LYS A 564 30.82 -47.07 7.33
N SER A 565 31.20 -46.05 6.57
CA SER A 565 32.27 -46.19 5.58
C SER A 565 33.62 -46.32 6.24
N ILE A 566 33.86 -45.57 7.32
CA ILE A 566 35.13 -45.68 8.08
C ILE A 566 35.23 -47.05 8.73
N SER A 567 34.17 -47.52 9.40
CA SER A 567 34.16 -48.86 10.01
C SER A 567 34.33 -49.97 8.97
N TYR A 568 33.68 -49.87 7.80
CA TYR A 568 33.83 -50.79 6.71
C TYR A 568 35.25 -50.79 6.13
N PHE A 569 35.84 -49.61 5.98
CA PHE A 569 37.23 -49.49 5.52
C PHE A 569 38.21 -50.07 6.52
N GLN A 570 38.07 -49.79 7.83
CA GLN A 570 38.87 -50.36 8.87
C GLN A 570 38.74 -51.89 8.96
N MET A 571 37.53 -52.41 8.88
CA MET A 571 37.27 -53.86 8.88
C MET A 571 37.91 -54.53 7.65
N LYS A 572 37.80 -53.93 6.47
CA LYS A 572 38.41 -54.44 5.26
C LYS A 572 39.92 -54.37 5.29
N SER A 573 40.49 -53.30 5.83
CA SER A 573 41.95 -53.20 6.01
C SER A 573 42.46 -54.21 7.05
N SER A 574 41.76 -54.40 8.16
CA SER A 574 42.15 -55.39 9.17
C SER A 574 42.09 -56.82 8.66
N THR A 575 41.08 -57.19 7.86
CA THR A 575 40.97 -58.49 7.23
C THR A 575 42.07 -58.72 6.18
N LEU A 576 42.47 -57.71 5.43
CA LEU A 576 43.60 -57.78 4.49
C LEU A 576 44.92 -58.02 5.19
N ILE A 577 45.15 -57.39 6.34
CA ILE A 577 46.36 -57.56 7.16
C ILE A 577 46.35 -58.92 7.86
N SER A 578 45.20 -59.34 8.42
CA SER A 578 45.11 -60.61 9.16
C SER A 578 45.18 -61.83 8.27
N ASN A 579 44.83 -61.72 6.99
CA ASN A 579 44.84 -62.84 6.04
C ASN A 579 46.22 -63.37 5.66
N GLN A 580 47.29 -62.79 6.15
CA GLN A 580 48.69 -63.26 6.03
C GLN A 580 49.04 -64.00 4.74
N LYS A 581 48.55 -63.51 3.61
CA LYS A 581 48.72 -64.18 2.30
C LYS A 581 50.13 -64.08 1.72
N GLY A 582 51.15 -63.82 2.50
CA GLY A 582 52.57 -63.90 2.12
C GLY A 582 52.92 -63.12 0.83
N LEU A 583 52.18 -62.14 0.46
CA LEU A 583 52.41 -61.34 -0.76
C LEU A 583 53.49 -60.28 -0.43
N ILE A 584 54.77 -60.64 -0.72
CA ILE A 584 55.96 -59.79 -0.53
C ILE A 584 55.69 -58.37 -1.09
N LYS A 585 54.99 -58.25 -2.20
CA LYS A 585 54.63 -56.96 -2.80
C LYS A 585 53.79 -56.07 -1.89
N LEU A 586 52.85 -56.61 -1.10
CA LEU A 586 52.04 -55.88 -0.16
C LEU A 586 52.81 -55.36 1.07
N TYR A 587 53.77 -56.16 1.54
CA TYR A 587 54.66 -55.72 2.62
C TYR A 587 55.61 -54.62 2.14
N PHE A 588 56.14 -54.69 0.92
CA PHE A 588 56.92 -53.61 0.34
C PHE A 588 56.07 -52.35 0.11
N LEU A 589 54.85 -52.48 -0.31
CA LEU A 589 53.97 -51.32 -0.47
C LEU A 589 53.63 -50.67 0.87
N SER A 590 53.34 -51.42 1.94
CA SER A 590 53.11 -50.89 3.26
C SER A 590 54.34 -50.21 3.83
N PHE A 591 55.52 -50.76 3.61
CA PHE A 591 56.81 -50.16 4.00
C PHE A 591 57.08 -48.84 3.26
N MET A 592 56.82 -48.78 1.94
CA MET A 592 56.94 -47.54 1.16
C MET A 592 55.99 -46.46 1.62
N LEU A 593 54.72 -46.84 1.90
CA LEU A 593 53.72 -45.92 2.42
C LEU A 593 54.11 -45.34 3.79
N THR A 594 54.60 -46.17 4.68
CA THR A 594 55.08 -45.69 6.01
C THR A 594 56.29 -44.79 5.91
N MET A 595 57.23 -45.08 4.99
CA MET A 595 58.41 -44.23 4.70
C MET A 595 57.99 -42.87 4.12
N ILE A 596 57.04 -42.84 3.20
CA ILE A 596 56.50 -41.59 2.63
C ILE A 596 55.80 -40.76 3.72
N LEU A 597 54.94 -41.40 4.52
CA LEU A 597 54.26 -40.74 5.63
C LEU A 597 55.25 -40.18 6.68
N SER A 598 56.28 -40.94 7.04
CA SER A 598 57.28 -40.46 7.97
C SER A 598 58.13 -39.29 7.42
N LEU A 599 58.44 -39.30 6.11
CA LEU A 599 59.11 -38.20 5.44
C LEU A 599 58.22 -36.95 5.36
N LEU A 600 56.93 -37.11 5.10
CA LEU A 600 55.96 -36.01 5.11
C LEU A 600 55.79 -35.40 6.51
N ILE A 601 55.75 -36.21 7.56
CA ILE A 601 55.66 -35.73 8.94
C ILE A 601 56.98 -35.01 9.34
N LEU A 602 58.13 -35.55 8.96
CA LEU A 602 59.39 -34.89 9.21
C LEU A 602 59.61 -33.60 8.43
N SER A 603 59.06 -33.51 7.21
CA SER A 603 59.13 -32.28 6.43
C SER A 603 58.12 -31.21 6.93
N TYR A 604 57.13 -31.58 7.73
CA TYR A 604 56.17 -30.63 8.36
C TYR A 604 56.69 -30.10 9.73
N HIS A 605 57.63 -30.79 10.33
CA HIS A 605 58.23 -30.41 11.62
C HIS A 605 59.65 -29.81 11.49
N GLY A 606 60.22 -29.70 10.30
CA GLY A 606 61.40 -28.92 9.96
C GLY A 606 61.06 -27.65 9.26
#